data_fe18aff3d65dfe9d7aea0c53d512d45f
#
_entry.id   fe18aff3d65dfe9d7aea0c53d512d45f
#
_cell.length_a   1.000
_cell.length_b   1.000
_cell.length_c   1.000
_cell.angle_alpha   90.00
_cell.angle_beta   90.00
_cell.angle_gamma   90.00
#
_symmetry.space_group_name_H-M   'P 1'
#
loop_
_entity.id
_entity.type
_entity.pdbx_description
1 polymer ?
#
loop_
_entity_poly.entity_id
_entity_poly.type
_entity_poly.pdbx_seq_one_letter_code
_entity_poly.pdbx_strand_id
1 'polypeptide(L)'
;MKRKVLSVMLCAAMVVSMTACGGSDAKENTASANASVSETEQGEATEQDAQEEEPITCTLTVWSPSEDQDPEYGQWLNTMCDQFNELHPNWDITFNYGVCTESDAKKLVPQDIDAAADVFIYSSTGLENLCQANSLTEFGGKYLDTIRENYSSVLADSLTYDDGVYGVPMTTNTYFMYYDKSVFSEDDIKSLDTMLEKGKVAIPLNNGFYLASFYLGAGATFFGEEGNEREAGIVLDNDETLAMTNALIDMVQNENLVVSSPGDAISMMG
;
A
#
# COMPACT_ATOMS: atom_id res chain seq x y z
N MET A 1 31.32 4.58 -0.36
CA MET A 1 31.66 5.67 -1.34
C MET A 1 31.43 5.30 -2.80
N LYS A 2 31.66 4.04 -3.23
CA LYS A 2 31.45 3.64 -4.64
C LYS A 2 29.97 3.45 -5.04
N ARG A 3 29.09 3.07 -4.11
CA ARG A 3 27.65 2.88 -4.37
C ARG A 3 26.87 4.20 -4.56
N LYS A 4 27.23 5.26 -3.85
CA LYS A 4 26.61 6.59 -4.01
C LYS A 4 26.85 7.26 -5.36
N VAL A 5 27.92 6.89 -6.05
CA VAL A 5 28.27 7.44 -7.37
C VAL A 5 27.41 6.78 -8.48
N LEU A 6 27.03 5.52 -8.30
CA LEU A 6 26.21 4.80 -9.29
C LEU A 6 24.77 5.33 -9.34
N SER A 7 24.18 5.64 -8.17
CA SER A 7 22.83 6.24 -8.08
C SER A 7 22.76 7.63 -8.73
N VAL A 8 23.81 8.43 -8.64
CA VAL A 8 23.86 9.78 -9.22
C VAL A 8 24.05 9.74 -10.75
N MET A 9 24.78 8.72 -11.27
CA MET A 9 24.94 8.57 -12.73
C MET A 9 23.66 8.09 -13.41
N LEU A 10 22.84 7.29 -12.75
CA LEU A 10 21.55 6.84 -13.31
C LEU A 10 20.54 8.01 -13.50
N CYS A 11 20.65 9.06 -12.69
CA CYS A 11 19.82 10.27 -12.82
C CYS A 11 20.32 11.26 -13.89
N ALA A 12 21.59 11.21 -14.29
CA ALA A 12 22.19 12.21 -15.19
C ALA A 12 22.02 11.90 -16.69
N ALA A 13 21.70 10.67 -17.08
CA ALA A 13 21.57 10.26 -18.49
C ALA A 13 20.22 10.62 -19.15
N MET A 14 19.27 11.25 -18.43
CA MET A 14 17.88 11.45 -18.88
C MET A 14 17.50 12.90 -19.23
N VAL A 15 18.43 13.82 -19.45
CA VAL A 15 18.12 15.26 -19.61
C VAL A 15 18.38 15.78 -21.03
N VAL A 16 18.29 15.01 -22.10
CA VAL A 16 18.33 15.60 -23.47
C VAL A 16 17.28 14.98 -24.35
N SER A 17 16.08 15.56 -24.40
CA SER A 17 15.33 15.83 -25.63
C SER A 17 13.87 16.15 -25.35
N MET A 18 13.54 17.45 -25.23
CA MET A 18 12.21 17.97 -25.51
C MET A 18 12.35 19.23 -26.34
N THR A 19 12.02 19.13 -27.61
CA THR A 19 11.56 20.27 -28.38
C THR A 19 10.53 19.83 -29.43
N ALA A 20 9.42 20.51 -29.37
CA ALA A 20 8.58 20.91 -30.49
C ALA A 20 7.15 20.37 -30.61
N CYS A 21 6.24 21.35 -30.50
CA CYS A 21 5.01 21.61 -31.22
C CYS A 21 3.80 20.69 -30.98
N GLY A 22 2.64 21.19 -30.62
CA GLY A 22 1.92 22.46 -30.79
C GLY A 22 0.49 22.21 -31.22
N GLY A 23 -0.49 22.85 -30.55
CA GLY A 23 -1.79 23.16 -31.19
C GLY A 23 -3.06 22.44 -30.72
N SER A 24 -3.79 23.11 -29.81
CA SER A 24 -5.25 23.45 -29.77
C SER A 24 -6.31 22.39 -30.18
N ASP A 25 -7.31 22.13 -29.41
CA ASP A 25 -8.58 22.80 -29.14
C ASP A 25 -9.54 21.96 -28.28
N ALA A 26 -10.29 22.69 -27.47
CA ALA A 26 -11.29 22.23 -26.52
C ALA A 26 -12.52 21.55 -27.13
N LYS A 27 -13.15 20.63 -26.44
CA LYS A 27 -14.60 20.66 -26.16
C LYS A 27 -15.01 19.66 -25.06
N GLU A 28 -15.76 20.19 -24.09
CA GLU A 28 -16.58 19.52 -23.10
C GLU A 28 -17.45 18.40 -23.67
N ASN A 29 -17.61 17.32 -22.94
CA ASN A 29 -18.96 16.85 -22.59
C ASN A 29 -18.99 15.83 -21.47
N THR A 30 -19.94 16.04 -20.59
CA THR A 30 -20.36 15.29 -19.42
C THR A 30 -20.96 13.91 -19.77
N ALA A 31 -20.78 12.98 -18.87
CA ALA A 31 -21.77 12.09 -18.26
C ALA A 31 -21.47 10.60 -18.23
N SER A 32 -21.52 10.12 -17.01
CA SER A 32 -22.17 8.88 -16.55
C SER A 32 -21.45 7.55 -16.68
N ALA A 33 -21.25 7.00 -15.49
CA ALA A 33 -20.82 5.65 -15.19
C ALA A 33 -21.70 4.58 -15.85
N ASN A 34 -21.05 3.55 -16.36
CA ASN A 34 -21.57 2.19 -16.23
C ASN A 34 -20.43 1.17 -16.44
N ALA A 35 -20.19 0.37 -15.41
CA ALA A 35 -19.25 -0.73 -15.46
C ALA A 35 -19.86 -1.87 -16.28
N SER A 36 -19.19 -2.31 -17.32
CA SER A 36 -19.36 -3.63 -17.89
C SER A 36 -18.01 -4.16 -18.34
N VAL A 37 -17.61 -5.24 -17.69
CA VAL A 37 -16.48 -6.08 -18.08
C VAL A 37 -16.72 -6.60 -19.48
N SER A 38 -15.78 -6.39 -20.40
CA SER A 38 -15.70 -7.08 -21.68
C SER A 38 -14.25 -7.39 -22.00
N GLU A 39 -14.05 -8.63 -22.33
CA GLU A 39 -12.79 -9.27 -22.70
C GLU A 39 -12.11 -8.64 -23.91
N THR A 40 -10.78 -8.65 -23.84
CA THR A 40 -9.78 -8.88 -24.88
C THR A 40 -9.87 -8.06 -26.19
N GLU A 41 -8.97 -7.12 -26.33
CA GLU A 41 -8.27 -6.90 -27.60
C GLU A 41 -6.79 -6.65 -27.34
N GLN A 42 -5.95 -7.48 -27.95
CA GLN A 42 -4.52 -7.28 -28.10
C GLN A 42 -4.27 -5.92 -28.77
N GLY A 43 -3.88 -4.94 -27.99
CA GLY A 43 -3.33 -3.71 -28.54
C GLY A 43 -1.92 -4.00 -29.06
N GLU A 44 -1.70 -3.75 -30.34
CA GLU A 44 -0.40 -3.67 -30.97
C GLU A 44 0.51 -2.76 -30.13
N ALA A 45 1.65 -3.30 -29.70
CA ALA A 45 2.71 -2.52 -29.11
C ALA A 45 3.17 -1.48 -30.13
N THR A 46 2.90 -0.23 -29.88
CA THR A 46 3.57 0.87 -30.56
C THR A 46 5.06 0.74 -30.25
N GLU A 47 5.86 0.60 -31.28
CA GLU A 47 7.33 0.75 -31.22
C GLU A 47 7.63 2.16 -30.65
N GLN A 48 7.76 2.24 -29.32
CA GLN A 48 8.40 3.38 -28.67
C GLN A 48 9.91 3.21 -28.88
N ASP A 49 10.55 4.25 -29.38
CA ASP A 49 11.98 4.40 -29.55
C ASP A 49 12.75 3.68 -28.42
N ALA A 50 13.29 2.53 -28.75
CA ALA A 50 14.21 1.81 -27.88
C ALA A 50 15.51 2.63 -27.86
N GLN A 51 15.63 3.56 -26.93
CA GLN A 51 16.95 4.04 -26.53
C GLN A 51 17.71 2.79 -26.06
N GLU A 52 18.83 2.47 -26.70
CA GLU A 52 19.74 1.43 -26.22
C GLU A 52 20.08 1.74 -24.77
N GLU A 53 19.50 0.98 -23.83
CA GLU A 53 19.85 1.08 -22.43
C GLU A 53 21.31 0.67 -22.24
N GLU A 54 22.08 1.51 -21.53
CA GLU A 54 23.45 1.19 -21.17
C GLU A 54 23.49 -0.12 -20.38
N PRO A 55 24.41 -1.04 -20.67
CA PRO A 55 24.50 -2.31 -19.95
C PRO A 55 24.80 -2.09 -18.47
N ILE A 56 24.02 -2.71 -17.62
CA ILE A 56 24.16 -2.66 -16.16
C ILE A 56 24.42 -4.07 -15.65
N THR A 57 25.46 -4.24 -14.85
CA THR A 57 25.69 -5.48 -14.09
C THR A 57 25.80 -5.13 -12.62
N CYS A 58 24.88 -5.63 -11.81
CA CYS A 58 24.88 -5.39 -10.36
C CYS A 58 24.17 -6.52 -9.60
N THR A 59 24.32 -6.48 -8.28
CA THR A 59 23.54 -7.31 -7.35
C THR A 59 22.66 -6.38 -6.53
N LEU A 60 21.38 -6.68 -6.46
CA LEU A 60 20.41 -5.99 -5.62
C LEU A 60 19.87 -6.93 -4.54
N THR A 61 19.83 -6.45 -3.31
CA THR A 61 19.13 -7.13 -2.22
C THR A 61 17.70 -6.62 -2.15
N VAL A 62 16.73 -7.55 -2.16
CA VAL A 62 15.30 -7.22 -2.15
C VAL A 62 14.64 -7.90 -0.96
N TRP A 63 13.91 -7.14 -0.14
CA TRP A 63 13.18 -7.66 1.02
C TRP A 63 11.67 -7.54 0.84
N SER A 64 10.98 -8.64 1.14
CA SER A 64 9.51 -8.69 1.24
C SER A 64 9.09 -9.65 2.35
N PRO A 65 7.80 -9.71 2.73
CA PRO A 65 7.26 -10.78 3.56
C PRO A 65 7.58 -12.17 3.01
N SER A 66 7.60 -13.17 3.90
CA SER A 66 7.94 -14.55 3.54
C SER A 66 6.96 -15.16 2.53
N GLU A 67 5.68 -14.81 2.63
CA GLU A 67 4.61 -15.28 1.75
C GLU A 67 4.81 -14.87 0.29
N ASP A 68 5.44 -13.72 0.03
CA ASP A 68 5.75 -13.25 -1.33
C ASP A 68 6.82 -14.11 -2.03
N GLN A 69 7.57 -14.87 -1.24
CA GLN A 69 8.69 -15.70 -1.69
C GLN A 69 8.37 -17.19 -1.63
N ASP A 70 7.24 -17.57 -1.01
CA ASP A 70 6.87 -18.95 -0.79
C ASP A 70 6.28 -19.60 -2.06
N PRO A 71 6.80 -20.77 -2.49
CA PRO A 71 6.27 -21.51 -3.63
C PRO A 71 4.79 -21.89 -3.50
N GLU A 72 4.29 -22.11 -2.29
CA GLU A 72 2.89 -22.44 -2.04
C GLU A 72 1.96 -21.25 -2.35
N TYR A 73 2.47 -20.02 -2.27
CA TYR A 73 1.74 -18.78 -2.57
C TYR A 73 2.14 -18.13 -3.89
N GLY A 74 2.88 -18.85 -4.75
CA GLY A 74 3.17 -18.45 -6.12
C GLY A 74 4.45 -17.68 -6.33
N GLN A 75 5.30 -17.47 -5.30
CA GLN A 75 6.61 -16.81 -5.40
C GLN A 75 6.56 -15.47 -6.15
N TRP A 76 5.64 -14.60 -5.76
CA TRP A 76 5.39 -13.35 -6.46
C TRP A 76 6.67 -12.51 -6.64
N LEU A 77 7.47 -12.31 -5.57
CA LEU A 77 8.67 -11.49 -5.64
C LEU A 77 9.69 -12.03 -6.63
N ASN A 78 9.97 -13.34 -6.58
CA ASN A 78 10.91 -13.98 -7.48
C ASN A 78 10.45 -13.84 -8.93
N THR A 79 9.16 -14.07 -9.18
CA THR A 79 8.56 -13.92 -10.52
C THR A 79 8.69 -12.49 -11.05
N MET A 80 8.48 -11.48 -10.20
CA MET A 80 8.63 -10.07 -10.62
C MET A 80 10.09 -9.71 -10.92
N CYS A 81 11.03 -10.21 -10.13
CA CYS A 81 12.45 -10.00 -10.37
C CYS A 81 12.93 -10.68 -11.67
N ASP A 82 12.44 -11.88 -11.95
CA ASP A 82 12.74 -12.58 -13.20
C ASP A 82 12.17 -11.83 -14.40
N GLN A 83 10.91 -11.40 -14.34
CA GLN A 83 10.29 -10.57 -15.38
C GLN A 83 11.01 -9.24 -15.59
N PHE A 84 11.52 -8.63 -14.52
CA PHE A 84 12.31 -7.41 -14.63
C PHE A 84 13.56 -7.62 -15.47
N ASN A 85 14.29 -8.71 -15.26
CA ASN A 85 15.45 -9.06 -16.09
C ASN A 85 15.05 -9.37 -17.55
N GLU A 86 13.91 -10.00 -17.78
CA GLU A 86 13.40 -10.27 -19.13
C GLU A 86 13.05 -8.96 -19.88
N LEU A 87 12.51 -7.97 -19.18
CA LEU A 87 12.17 -6.66 -19.75
C LEU A 87 13.39 -5.78 -20.04
N HIS A 88 14.52 -6.05 -19.36
CA HIS A 88 15.77 -5.30 -19.51
C HIS A 88 16.91 -6.22 -19.96
N PRO A 89 16.91 -6.72 -21.20
CA PRO A 89 17.85 -7.76 -21.67
C PRO A 89 19.31 -7.29 -21.69
N ASN A 90 19.59 -5.98 -21.61
CA ASN A 90 20.94 -5.41 -21.52
C ASN A 90 21.42 -5.29 -20.07
N TRP A 91 20.58 -5.62 -19.09
CA TRP A 91 20.91 -5.57 -17.67
C TRP A 91 21.12 -6.97 -17.12
N ASP A 92 22.24 -7.18 -16.45
CA ASP A 92 22.58 -8.44 -15.76
C ASP A 92 22.47 -8.20 -14.24
N ILE A 93 21.25 -8.33 -13.72
CA ILE A 93 20.96 -8.08 -12.31
C ILE A 93 20.77 -9.40 -11.57
N THR A 94 21.62 -9.63 -10.58
CA THR A 94 21.46 -10.71 -9.62
C THR A 94 20.66 -10.22 -8.43
N PHE A 95 19.56 -10.91 -8.08
CA PHE A 95 18.73 -10.59 -6.92
C PHE A 95 19.09 -11.48 -5.74
N ASN A 96 19.37 -10.86 -4.59
CA ASN A 96 19.46 -11.52 -3.29
C ASN A 96 18.18 -11.26 -2.52
N TYR A 97 17.51 -12.32 -2.08
CA TYR A 97 16.24 -12.22 -1.37
C TYR A 97 16.43 -12.27 0.14
N GLY A 98 15.69 -11.44 0.86
CA GLY A 98 15.62 -11.45 2.31
C GLY A 98 14.18 -11.30 2.79
N VAL A 99 13.92 -11.69 4.03
CA VAL A 99 12.59 -11.62 4.62
C VAL A 99 12.50 -10.43 5.56
N CYS A 100 11.53 -9.55 5.28
CA CYS A 100 11.17 -8.44 6.15
C CYS A 100 9.69 -8.12 5.92
N THR A 101 8.90 -8.05 6.98
CA THR A 101 7.51 -7.62 6.86
C THR A 101 7.43 -6.12 6.61
N GLU A 102 6.37 -5.66 5.93
CA GLU A 102 6.14 -4.24 5.65
C GLU A 102 6.06 -3.40 6.93
N SER A 103 5.59 -4.00 8.03
CA SER A 103 5.47 -3.33 9.33
C SER A 103 6.80 -3.25 10.10
N ASP A 104 7.72 -4.18 9.87
CA ASP A 104 9.03 -4.21 10.53
C ASP A 104 10.09 -3.38 9.81
N ALA A 105 9.92 -3.10 8.52
CA ALA A 105 10.87 -2.32 7.71
C ALA A 105 11.26 -1.01 8.38
N LYS A 106 10.28 -0.27 8.96
CA LYS A 106 10.53 1.00 9.69
C LYS A 106 11.44 0.88 10.91
N LYS A 107 11.63 -0.34 11.43
CA LYS A 107 12.51 -0.61 12.57
C LYS A 107 13.84 -1.20 12.12
N LEU A 108 13.80 -2.13 11.15
CA LEU A 108 14.96 -2.91 10.76
C LEU A 108 15.88 -2.11 9.83
N VAL A 109 15.33 -1.41 8.84
CA VAL A 109 16.12 -0.66 7.86
C VAL A 109 16.95 0.45 8.51
N PRO A 110 16.42 1.27 9.44
CA PRO A 110 17.21 2.30 10.10
C PRO A 110 18.33 1.81 11.03
N GLN A 111 18.31 0.54 11.43
CA GLN A 111 19.35 0.00 12.32
C GLN A 111 20.73 -0.07 11.65
N ASP A 112 20.74 -0.43 10.37
CA ASP A 112 21.95 -0.47 9.55
C ASP A 112 21.59 -0.30 8.08
N ILE A 113 21.58 0.93 7.60
CA ILE A 113 21.17 1.30 6.24
C ILE A 113 22.13 0.69 5.19
N ASP A 114 23.42 0.53 5.54
CA ASP A 114 24.39 -0.03 4.61
C ASP A 114 24.24 -1.55 4.44
N ALA A 115 23.65 -2.23 5.42
CA ALA A 115 23.36 -3.67 5.40
C ALA A 115 21.90 -3.98 5.01
N ALA A 116 21.03 -2.97 4.98
CA ALA A 116 19.65 -3.13 4.58
C ALA A 116 19.52 -3.43 3.07
N ALA A 117 18.31 -3.87 2.67
CA ALA A 117 18.01 -4.12 1.26
C ALA A 117 18.06 -2.84 0.42
N ASP A 118 18.46 -3.00 -0.84
CA ASP A 118 18.42 -1.92 -1.85
C ASP A 118 16.97 -1.58 -2.23
N VAL A 119 16.08 -2.59 -2.19
CA VAL A 119 14.63 -2.46 -2.44
C VAL A 119 13.86 -3.24 -1.37
N PHE A 120 12.83 -2.64 -0.81
CA PHE A 120 12.02 -3.30 0.21
C PHE A 120 10.59 -2.78 0.24
N ILE A 121 9.68 -3.62 0.72
CA ILE A 121 8.28 -3.25 0.95
C ILE A 121 8.15 -2.64 2.35
N TYR A 122 7.39 -1.56 2.46
CA TYR A 122 7.09 -0.95 3.76
C TYR A 122 5.64 -0.46 3.85
N SER A 123 5.11 -0.42 5.06
CA SER A 123 3.81 0.21 5.33
C SER A 123 3.95 1.73 5.36
N SER A 124 3.01 2.46 4.75
CA SER A 124 2.97 3.92 4.77
C SER A 124 3.02 4.52 6.20
N THR A 125 2.57 3.76 7.20
CA THR A 125 2.72 4.15 8.62
C THR A 125 4.16 4.21 9.11
N GLY A 126 5.10 3.70 8.33
CA GLY A 126 6.54 3.75 8.58
C GLY A 126 7.27 4.85 7.83
N LEU A 127 6.61 5.54 6.90
CA LEU A 127 7.21 6.49 5.97
C LEU A 127 8.06 7.54 6.69
N GLU A 128 7.49 8.22 7.68
CA GLU A 128 8.20 9.25 8.44
C GLU A 128 9.47 8.74 9.10
N ASN A 129 9.40 7.58 9.77
CA ASN A 129 10.57 7.00 10.43
C ASN A 129 11.69 6.69 9.43
N LEU A 130 11.33 6.17 8.25
CA LEU A 130 12.27 5.84 7.19
C LEU A 130 12.88 7.09 6.56
N CYS A 131 12.08 8.14 6.31
CA CYS A 131 12.56 9.42 5.78
C CYS A 131 13.48 10.13 6.79
N GLN A 132 13.10 10.21 8.06
CA GLN A 132 13.93 10.80 9.12
C GLN A 132 15.27 10.09 9.29
N ALA A 133 15.30 8.78 9.05
CA ALA A 133 16.52 7.97 9.06
C ALA A 133 17.33 8.09 7.76
N ASN A 134 16.87 8.83 6.74
CA ASN A 134 17.44 8.89 5.40
C ASN A 134 17.57 7.50 4.74
N SER A 135 16.59 6.63 4.98
CA SER A 135 16.57 5.25 4.49
C SER A 135 15.87 5.09 3.14
N LEU A 136 15.23 6.15 2.64
CA LEU A 136 14.51 6.16 1.38
C LEU A 136 15.10 7.18 0.41
N THR A 137 14.94 6.90 -0.88
CA THR A 137 15.28 7.83 -1.96
C THR A 137 14.00 8.47 -2.50
N GLU A 138 14.02 9.79 -2.66
CA GLU A 138 12.93 10.53 -3.27
C GLU A 138 12.78 10.18 -4.75
N PHE A 139 11.54 9.95 -5.19
CA PHE A 139 11.20 9.76 -6.58
C PHE A 139 11.07 11.11 -7.30
N GLY A 140 11.65 11.21 -8.50
CA GLY A 140 11.59 12.40 -9.33
C GLY A 140 11.45 12.07 -10.81
N GLY A 141 11.25 13.12 -11.64
CA GLY A 141 11.16 13.01 -13.09
C GLY A 141 10.05 12.04 -13.53
N LYS A 142 10.33 11.25 -14.57
CA LYS A 142 9.36 10.31 -15.16
C LYS A 142 8.76 9.31 -14.17
N TYR A 143 9.49 8.92 -13.13
CA TYR A 143 8.97 7.97 -12.14
C TYR A 143 7.90 8.60 -11.26
N LEU A 144 8.10 9.85 -10.85
CA LEU A 144 7.09 10.60 -10.12
C LEU A 144 5.85 10.85 -10.98
N ASP A 145 6.04 11.18 -12.26
CA ASP A 145 4.93 11.37 -13.21
C ASP A 145 4.14 10.05 -13.35
N THR A 146 4.83 8.91 -13.52
CA THR A 146 4.21 7.59 -13.58
C THR A 146 3.40 7.26 -12.32
N ILE A 147 3.91 7.59 -11.13
CA ILE A 147 3.18 7.39 -9.87
C ILE A 147 1.89 8.22 -9.86
N ARG A 148 1.98 9.50 -10.23
CA ARG A 148 0.83 10.41 -10.24
C ARG A 148 -0.22 10.09 -11.29
N GLU A 149 0.19 9.51 -12.42
CA GLU A 149 -0.70 9.12 -13.50
C GLU A 149 -1.43 7.81 -13.26
N ASN A 150 -0.76 6.83 -12.62
CA ASN A 150 -1.30 5.49 -12.48
C ASN A 150 -1.99 5.21 -11.13
N TYR A 151 -1.81 6.08 -10.13
CA TYR A 151 -2.40 5.90 -8.81
C TYR A 151 -3.28 7.09 -8.42
N SER A 152 -4.28 6.85 -7.58
CA SER A 152 -5.10 7.94 -7.04
C SER A 152 -4.25 8.88 -6.17
N SER A 153 -4.68 10.16 -6.09
CA SER A 153 -3.99 11.15 -5.25
C SER A 153 -3.86 10.66 -3.80
N VAL A 154 -4.90 10.05 -3.25
CA VAL A 154 -4.88 9.51 -1.88
C VAL A 154 -3.73 8.50 -1.68
N LEU A 155 -3.48 7.63 -2.66
CA LEU A 155 -2.38 6.65 -2.59
C LEU A 155 -1.01 7.32 -2.75
N ALA A 156 -0.87 8.25 -3.69
CA ALA A 156 0.37 8.98 -3.88
C ALA A 156 0.71 9.86 -2.66
N ASP A 157 -0.30 10.54 -2.11
CA ASP A 157 -0.15 11.39 -0.92
C ASP A 157 0.21 10.59 0.33
N SER A 158 -0.25 9.34 0.45
CA SER A 158 0.12 8.45 1.56
C SER A 158 1.62 8.10 1.62
N LEU A 159 2.33 8.34 0.52
CA LEU A 159 3.78 8.12 0.37
C LEU A 159 4.56 9.43 0.26
N THR A 160 3.92 10.56 0.57
CA THR A 160 4.53 11.88 0.57
C THR A 160 5.01 12.25 1.98
N TYR A 161 6.26 12.69 2.09
CA TYR A 161 6.85 13.23 3.31
C TYR A 161 7.54 14.55 2.97
N ASP A 162 7.23 15.60 3.73
CA ASP A 162 7.48 16.99 3.35
C ASP A 162 6.92 17.23 1.92
N ASP A 163 7.61 17.53 0.92
CA ASP A 163 7.09 17.71 -0.44
C ASP A 163 7.51 16.57 -1.41
N GLY A 164 8.24 15.57 -0.91
CA GLY A 164 8.80 14.47 -1.71
C GLY A 164 7.98 13.19 -1.64
N VAL A 165 7.97 12.41 -2.71
CA VAL A 165 7.35 11.08 -2.79
C VAL A 165 8.44 10.02 -2.64
N TYR A 166 8.28 9.08 -1.72
CA TYR A 166 9.33 8.13 -1.32
C TYR A 166 8.97 6.67 -1.52
N GLY A 167 7.96 6.37 -2.30
CA GLY A 167 7.57 5.00 -2.60
C GLY A 167 6.66 4.89 -3.80
N VAL A 168 6.51 3.67 -4.31
CA VAL A 168 5.51 3.33 -5.33
C VAL A 168 4.40 2.56 -4.63
N PRO A 169 3.13 2.99 -4.76
CA PRO A 169 2.01 2.24 -4.16
C PRO A 169 1.95 0.83 -4.72
N MET A 170 1.94 -0.18 -3.84
CA MET A 170 1.82 -1.58 -4.24
C MET A 170 0.39 -2.08 -4.08
N THR A 171 -0.20 -1.84 -2.91
CA THR A 171 -1.56 -2.27 -2.58
C THR A 171 -2.19 -1.36 -1.55
N THR A 172 -3.52 -1.30 -1.54
CA THR A 172 -4.27 -0.69 -0.44
C THR A 172 -4.43 -1.72 0.66
N ASN A 173 -3.87 -1.42 1.85
CA ASN A 173 -4.08 -2.27 3.00
C ASN A 173 -5.51 -2.05 3.52
N THR A 174 -6.28 -3.13 3.58
CA THR A 174 -7.65 -3.13 4.14
C THR A 174 -7.89 -4.44 4.86
N TYR A 175 -8.95 -4.49 5.62
CA TYR A 175 -9.44 -5.70 6.24
C TYR A 175 -10.88 -5.98 5.79
N PHE A 176 -11.26 -7.25 5.86
CA PHE A 176 -12.58 -7.73 5.52
C PHE A 176 -12.97 -8.83 6.49
N MET A 177 -14.24 -9.15 6.49
CA MET A 177 -14.82 -10.15 7.39
C MET A 177 -14.99 -11.47 6.65
N TYR A 178 -14.48 -12.55 7.23
CA TYR A 178 -14.90 -13.90 6.88
C TYR A 178 -16.14 -14.26 7.72
N TYR A 179 -17.08 -14.98 7.14
CA TYR A 179 -18.24 -15.47 7.87
C TYR A 179 -18.65 -16.87 7.44
N ASP A 180 -19.16 -17.64 8.38
CA ASP A 180 -19.70 -18.97 8.13
C ASP A 180 -21.14 -18.84 7.59
N LYS A 181 -21.34 -19.23 6.33
CA LYS A 181 -22.65 -19.20 5.66
C LYS A 181 -23.67 -20.17 6.25
N SER A 182 -23.24 -21.14 7.08
CA SER A 182 -24.15 -22.03 7.80
C SER A 182 -24.75 -21.36 9.06
N VAL A 183 -24.11 -20.30 9.57
CA VAL A 183 -24.52 -19.55 10.75
C VAL A 183 -25.16 -18.22 10.37
N PHE A 184 -24.59 -17.50 9.40
CA PHE A 184 -25.00 -16.15 9.03
C PHE A 184 -25.44 -16.11 7.55
N SER A 185 -26.56 -15.47 7.30
CA SER A 185 -26.99 -15.11 5.95
C SER A 185 -26.30 -13.80 5.48
N GLU A 186 -26.42 -13.48 4.20
CA GLU A 186 -25.93 -12.22 3.63
C GLU A 186 -26.64 -10.98 4.19
N ASP A 187 -27.85 -11.14 4.75
CA ASP A 187 -28.55 -10.04 5.42
C ASP A 187 -28.06 -9.86 6.85
N ASP A 188 -27.71 -10.94 7.53
CA ASP A 188 -27.25 -10.89 8.92
C ASP A 188 -25.92 -10.13 9.05
N ILE A 189 -25.01 -10.32 8.10
CA ILE A 189 -23.67 -9.70 8.11
C ILE A 189 -23.69 -8.19 7.85
N LYS A 190 -24.85 -7.62 7.55
CA LYS A 190 -25.01 -6.16 7.40
C LYS A 190 -25.13 -5.42 8.72
N SER A 191 -25.35 -6.14 9.81
CA SER A 191 -25.48 -5.58 11.15
C SER A 191 -24.74 -6.42 12.16
N LEU A 192 -23.81 -5.79 12.86
CA LEU A 192 -23.04 -6.44 13.91
C LEU A 192 -23.94 -6.91 15.07
N ASP A 193 -24.96 -6.12 15.42
CA ASP A 193 -25.93 -6.50 16.46
C ASP A 193 -26.64 -7.80 16.08
N THR A 194 -27.11 -7.90 14.82
CA THR A 194 -27.77 -9.11 14.32
C THR A 194 -26.83 -10.31 14.34
N MET A 195 -25.55 -10.12 14.02
CA MET A 195 -24.56 -11.18 14.10
C MET A 195 -24.36 -11.65 15.54
N LEU A 196 -24.21 -10.72 16.48
CA LEU A 196 -24.01 -11.01 17.89
C LEU A 196 -25.23 -11.69 18.56
N GLU A 197 -26.43 -11.51 18.01
CA GLU A 197 -27.61 -12.24 18.43
C GLU A 197 -27.64 -13.70 17.96
N LYS A 198 -26.97 -14.00 16.83
CA LYS A 198 -27.03 -15.31 16.17
C LYS A 198 -25.84 -16.21 16.42
N GLY A 199 -24.68 -15.65 16.62
CA GLY A 199 -23.48 -16.43 16.75
C GLY A 199 -22.26 -15.64 17.23
N LYS A 200 -21.14 -16.32 17.37
CA LYS A 200 -19.89 -15.69 17.80
C LYS A 200 -19.27 -14.84 16.70
N VAL A 201 -18.81 -13.66 17.09
CA VAL A 201 -18.08 -12.72 16.23
C VAL A 201 -16.75 -12.38 16.87
N ALA A 202 -15.66 -12.58 16.14
CA ALA A 202 -14.31 -12.25 16.60
C ALA A 202 -13.86 -10.93 15.97
N ILE A 203 -13.50 -9.96 16.82
CA ILE A 203 -13.03 -8.64 16.36
C ILE A 203 -11.77 -8.26 17.14
N PRO A 204 -10.68 -7.78 16.49
CA PRO A 204 -9.45 -7.38 17.15
C PRO A 204 -9.54 -5.97 17.75
N LEU A 205 -10.47 -5.74 18.68
CA LEU A 205 -10.74 -4.43 19.32
C LEU A 205 -9.57 -3.90 20.17
N ASN A 206 -8.60 -4.75 20.50
CA ASN A 206 -7.38 -4.36 21.19
C ASN A 206 -6.30 -3.76 20.25
N ASN A 207 -6.62 -3.63 18.96
CA ASN A 207 -5.75 -3.02 17.96
C ASN A 207 -6.40 -1.75 17.41
N GLY A 208 -5.71 -0.62 17.52
CA GLY A 208 -6.21 0.69 17.13
C GLY A 208 -6.60 0.79 15.64
N PHE A 209 -5.95 0.03 14.75
CA PHE A 209 -6.30 0.01 13.33
C PHE A 209 -7.73 -0.48 13.08
N TYR A 210 -8.15 -1.56 13.76
CA TYR A 210 -9.52 -2.08 13.63
C TYR A 210 -10.52 -1.25 14.44
N LEU A 211 -10.12 -0.82 15.65
CA LEU A 211 -10.96 -0.01 16.51
C LEU A 211 -11.32 1.34 15.89
N ALA A 212 -10.39 1.95 15.16
CA ALA A 212 -10.57 3.25 14.52
C ALA A 212 -11.81 3.32 13.62
N SER A 213 -12.16 2.22 12.93
CA SER A 213 -13.31 2.18 12.02
C SER A 213 -14.64 2.48 12.71
N PHE A 214 -14.79 2.07 13.96
CA PHE A 214 -16.01 2.35 14.74
C PHE A 214 -16.14 3.85 15.02
N TYR A 215 -15.06 4.49 15.39
CA TYR A 215 -15.04 5.92 15.68
C TYR A 215 -15.16 6.77 14.42
N LEU A 216 -14.47 6.41 13.34
CA LEU A 216 -14.60 7.07 12.03
C LEU A 216 -16.05 6.95 11.52
N GLY A 217 -16.67 5.77 11.63
CA GLY A 217 -18.06 5.55 11.29
C GLY A 217 -19.06 6.35 12.14
N ALA A 218 -18.67 6.72 13.37
CA ALA A 218 -19.43 7.56 14.27
C ALA A 218 -19.15 9.07 14.11
N GLY A 219 -18.35 9.48 13.12
CA GLY A 219 -18.07 10.88 12.85
C GLY A 219 -16.85 11.46 13.57
N ALA A 220 -15.95 10.62 14.08
CA ALA A 220 -14.63 11.06 14.51
C ALA A 220 -13.82 11.57 13.33
N THR A 221 -12.97 12.55 13.54
CA THR A 221 -11.98 12.95 12.55
C THR A 221 -10.57 12.62 13.04
N PHE A 222 -9.79 12.00 12.15
CA PHE A 222 -8.41 11.67 12.42
C PHE A 222 -7.55 12.49 11.47
N PHE A 223 -6.79 13.43 12.02
CA PHE A 223 -5.89 14.31 11.26
C PHE A 223 -6.59 15.16 10.19
N GLY A 224 -7.71 15.80 10.58
CA GLY A 224 -8.52 16.66 9.72
C GLY A 224 -9.51 15.88 8.83
N GLU A 225 -10.23 16.61 7.96
CA GLU A 225 -11.23 16.01 7.07
C GLU A 225 -10.62 15.04 6.04
N GLU A 226 -9.46 15.39 5.51
CA GLU A 226 -8.75 14.61 4.49
C GLU A 226 -7.79 13.57 5.11
N GLY A 227 -7.62 13.55 6.44
CA GLY A 227 -6.75 12.60 7.13
C GLY A 227 -5.25 12.89 7.00
N ASN A 228 -4.85 14.07 6.53
CA ASN A 228 -3.46 14.47 6.28
C ASN A 228 -2.99 15.70 7.08
N GLU A 229 -3.86 16.28 7.91
CA GLU A 229 -3.57 17.45 8.74
C GLU A 229 -3.08 17.02 10.12
N ARG A 230 -1.77 16.79 10.25
CA ARG A 230 -1.17 16.29 11.50
C ARG A 230 -1.51 17.11 12.74
N GLU A 231 -1.54 18.43 12.61
CA GLU A 231 -1.81 19.36 13.72
C GLU A 231 -3.27 19.30 14.19
N ALA A 232 -4.19 18.84 13.33
CA ALA A 232 -5.59 18.64 13.70
C ALA A 232 -5.78 17.49 14.70
N GLY A 233 -4.83 16.53 14.72
CA GLY A 233 -4.85 15.43 15.67
C GLY A 233 -6.07 14.50 15.50
N ILE A 234 -6.39 13.79 16.57
CA ILE A 234 -7.55 12.89 16.64
C ILE A 234 -8.64 13.57 17.48
N VAL A 235 -9.82 13.76 16.90
CA VAL A 235 -10.97 14.40 17.56
C VAL A 235 -12.04 13.37 17.86
N LEU A 236 -12.26 13.10 19.15
CA LEU A 236 -13.21 12.14 19.69
C LEU A 236 -14.20 12.76 20.68
N ASP A 237 -14.24 14.07 20.83
CA ASP A 237 -14.97 14.77 21.88
C ASP A 237 -16.34 15.30 21.38
N ASN A 238 -17.08 14.46 20.68
CA ASN A 238 -18.46 14.75 20.28
C ASN A 238 -19.44 13.70 20.83
N ASP A 239 -20.74 14.01 20.76
CA ASP A 239 -21.80 13.15 21.32
C ASP A 239 -21.88 11.80 20.61
N GLU A 240 -21.61 11.76 19.31
CA GLU A 240 -21.66 10.55 18.48
C GLU A 240 -20.52 9.59 18.84
N THR A 241 -19.32 10.08 19.05
CA THR A 241 -18.18 9.23 19.47
C THR A 241 -18.31 8.77 20.92
N LEU A 242 -18.95 9.58 21.78
CA LEU A 242 -19.30 9.17 23.14
C LEU A 242 -20.37 8.05 23.10
N ALA A 243 -21.38 8.19 22.26
CA ALA A 243 -22.40 7.15 22.07
C ALA A 243 -21.75 5.84 21.52
N MET A 244 -20.81 5.95 20.58
CA MET A 244 -20.03 4.81 20.08
C MET A 244 -19.21 4.15 21.18
N THR A 245 -18.56 4.94 22.03
CA THR A 245 -17.80 4.40 23.17
C THR A 245 -18.70 3.57 24.10
N ASN A 246 -19.89 4.09 24.42
CA ASN A 246 -20.86 3.35 25.24
C ASN A 246 -21.34 2.07 24.53
N ALA A 247 -21.62 2.14 23.24
CA ALA A 247 -22.01 0.96 22.45
C ALA A 247 -20.89 -0.10 22.43
N LEU A 248 -19.61 0.31 22.32
CA LEU A 248 -18.46 -0.61 22.42
C LEU A 248 -18.34 -1.24 23.81
N ILE A 249 -18.60 -0.47 24.88
CA ILE A 249 -18.62 -0.99 26.26
C ILE A 249 -19.72 -2.06 26.42
N ASP A 250 -20.90 -1.82 25.88
CA ASP A 250 -21.99 -2.78 25.93
C ASP A 250 -21.67 -4.01 25.06
N MET A 251 -21.10 -3.79 23.89
CA MET A 251 -20.75 -4.85 22.96
C MET A 251 -19.69 -5.81 23.54
N VAL A 252 -18.67 -5.30 24.25
CA VAL A 252 -17.63 -6.17 24.85
C VAL A 252 -18.15 -7.00 26.02
N GLN A 253 -19.35 -6.71 26.53
CA GLN A 253 -20.04 -7.54 27.54
C GLN A 253 -20.89 -8.65 26.91
N ASN A 254 -21.08 -8.64 25.59
CA ASN A 254 -21.84 -9.68 24.90
C ASN A 254 -21.04 -10.98 24.85
N GLU A 255 -21.67 -12.09 25.29
CA GLU A 255 -21.04 -13.41 25.34
C GLU A 255 -20.65 -13.99 23.98
N ASN A 256 -21.23 -13.44 22.91
CA ASN A 256 -20.94 -13.82 21.54
C ASN A 256 -19.80 -12.97 20.92
N LEU A 257 -19.33 -11.92 21.58
CA LEU A 257 -18.15 -11.20 21.13
C LEU A 257 -16.87 -11.84 21.66
N VAL A 258 -15.92 -12.05 20.76
CA VAL A 258 -14.58 -12.51 21.10
C VAL A 258 -13.56 -11.43 20.67
N VAL A 259 -12.87 -10.84 21.64
CA VAL A 259 -11.75 -9.94 21.32
C VAL A 259 -10.49 -10.79 21.12
N SER A 260 -9.99 -10.84 19.87
CA SER A 260 -8.87 -11.71 19.48
C SER A 260 -7.95 -11.05 18.47
N SER A 261 -6.77 -11.62 18.24
CA SER A 261 -5.97 -11.25 17.07
C SER A 261 -6.63 -11.76 15.77
N PRO A 262 -6.30 -11.18 14.59
CA PRO A 262 -6.81 -11.69 13.31
C PRO A 262 -6.46 -13.17 13.06
N GLY A 263 -5.23 -13.58 13.38
CA GLY A 263 -4.78 -14.97 13.21
C GLY A 263 -5.55 -15.94 14.10
N ASP A 264 -5.78 -15.57 15.38
CA ASP A 264 -6.57 -16.39 16.30
C ASP A 264 -8.03 -16.46 15.83
N ALA A 265 -8.61 -15.35 15.33
CA ALA A 265 -9.97 -15.31 14.81
C ALA A 265 -10.18 -16.28 13.64
N ILE A 266 -9.25 -16.32 12.69
CA ILE A 266 -9.29 -17.26 11.56
C ILE A 266 -9.25 -18.71 12.07
N SER A 267 -8.40 -19.00 13.05
CA SER A 267 -8.29 -20.34 13.63
C SER A 267 -9.56 -20.83 14.36
N MET A 268 -10.43 -19.91 14.78
CA MET A 268 -11.70 -20.24 15.44
C MET A 268 -12.82 -20.59 14.46
N MET A 269 -12.63 -20.35 13.16
CA MET A 269 -13.64 -20.65 12.12
C MET A 269 -13.56 -22.10 11.61
N GLY A 270 -12.54 -22.87 11.97
CA GLY A 270 -12.27 -24.23 11.48
C GLY A 270 -12.85 -25.34 12.32
#